data_e129df62622ace9e0ebee0e70e518e5a
#
_entry.id   e129df62622ace9e0ebee0e70e518e5a
#
_cell.length_a   1.000
_cell.length_b   1.000
_cell.length_c   1.000
_cell.angle_alpha   90.00
_cell.angle_beta   90.00
_cell.angle_gamma   90.00
#
_symmetry.space_group_name_H-M   'P 1'
#
loop_
_entity.id
_entity.type
_entity.pdbx_description
1 polymer ?
#
loop_
_entity_poly.entity_id
_entity_poly.type
_entity_poly.pdbx_seq_one_letter_code
_entity_poly.pdbx_strand_id
1 'polypeptide(L)'
;MKNINCFIPFQDEAQVAQTVANLKAQDLVNEIFLLHVGDEAPAEALGCKVLKVPGLNSTAAVKAISKHAKKPYALISTKYTTLSLVLFSLERMEGIMEDTGAAMVYADHFNQTGDVRTNAPVIDCQFGALRDDFDFGSLLFYRSSALIEAAGRMDVDYKFAGMYDLRLKVSQKGALEHINEFLYYDVETDTRKSGEKIFDYVDPKNRAVQIEMEQACTAHLKAIGGYLEPKFKHIEFIDDSFEYEASVVIPCKNRVQTIGDAIKSALSQKTSFKYNVIVVDDNSTDGTVDVIKQFLGDEKLIYIAQDKSWHAIGGNWNSALHHPKCGKFAIQLDSDDVYADETTVQKFVDAFYAQNCAMVVGTYRMTNFHMETIPPGIIDHREWTPENGRNNALRINGLGAPRGFYTPMLRTINFPTTKYGEDYAVGLRVSREYQIGRIYEPVYNCRRWDDNSDASLDIDKVNANNTYKDRIRTWELKARIALNKK
;
A
#
# COMPACT_ATOMS: atom_id res chain seq x y z
N MET A 1 26.39 -23.00 -20.58
CA MET A 1 26.49 -24.03 -19.50
C MET A 1 25.18 -24.06 -18.75
N LYS A 2 24.64 -25.24 -18.44
CA LYS A 2 23.35 -25.34 -17.69
C LYS A 2 23.55 -24.89 -16.24
N ASN A 3 23.12 -23.69 -15.91
CA ASN A 3 23.40 -22.96 -14.64
C ASN A 3 22.17 -22.47 -13.89
N ILE A 4 20.94 -22.76 -14.36
CA ILE A 4 19.69 -22.35 -13.77
C ILE A 4 18.90 -23.57 -13.29
N ASN A 5 18.48 -23.59 -12.03
CA ASN A 5 17.42 -24.46 -11.55
C ASN A 5 16.11 -23.69 -11.46
N CYS A 6 15.03 -24.27 -12.00
CA CYS A 6 13.71 -23.62 -12.05
C CYS A 6 12.77 -24.24 -11.02
N PHE A 7 11.93 -23.42 -10.40
CA PHE A 7 10.94 -23.81 -9.39
C PHE A 7 9.57 -23.28 -9.82
N ILE A 8 8.65 -24.18 -10.18
CA ILE A 8 7.39 -23.85 -10.85
C ILE A 8 6.21 -24.40 -10.03
N PRO A 9 5.19 -23.59 -9.72
CA PRO A 9 3.96 -24.06 -9.08
C PRO A 9 3.28 -25.15 -9.91
N PHE A 10 2.85 -26.21 -9.24
CA PHE A 10 2.28 -27.40 -9.85
C PHE A 10 0.95 -27.78 -9.20
N GLN A 11 -0.12 -27.74 -9.97
CA GLN A 11 -1.42 -28.24 -9.59
C GLN A 11 -1.67 -29.61 -10.25
N ASP A 12 -1.51 -29.70 -11.56
CA ASP A 12 -1.60 -30.90 -12.37
C ASP A 12 -0.74 -30.77 -13.64
N GLU A 13 -0.59 -31.86 -14.37
CA GLU A 13 0.26 -31.90 -15.58
C GLU A 13 -0.26 -30.99 -16.69
N ALA A 14 -1.58 -30.85 -16.86
CA ALA A 14 -2.17 -30.04 -17.91
C ALA A 14 -1.85 -28.55 -17.69
N GLN A 15 -1.92 -28.08 -16.43
CA GLN A 15 -1.62 -26.69 -16.06
C GLN A 15 -0.15 -26.33 -16.36
N VAL A 16 0.79 -27.22 -16.14
CA VAL A 16 2.23 -26.90 -16.17
C VAL A 16 2.96 -27.37 -17.43
N ALA A 17 2.32 -28.21 -18.26
CA ALA A 17 2.97 -28.88 -19.41
C ALA A 17 3.67 -27.90 -20.37
N GLN A 18 2.99 -26.83 -20.75
CA GLN A 18 3.54 -25.84 -21.67
C GLN A 18 4.74 -25.09 -21.06
N THR A 19 4.64 -24.69 -19.78
CA THR A 19 5.72 -24.02 -19.05
C THR A 19 6.96 -24.93 -18.96
N VAL A 20 6.76 -26.21 -18.62
CA VAL A 20 7.86 -27.19 -18.55
C VAL A 20 8.51 -27.39 -19.92
N ALA A 21 7.71 -27.51 -20.98
CA ALA A 21 8.24 -27.64 -22.35
C ALA A 21 9.06 -26.41 -22.76
N ASN A 22 8.57 -25.21 -22.51
CA ASN A 22 9.26 -23.96 -22.81
C ASN A 22 10.59 -23.83 -22.05
N LEU A 23 10.61 -24.20 -20.77
CA LEU A 23 11.84 -24.15 -19.96
C LEU A 23 12.84 -25.23 -20.34
N LYS A 24 12.40 -26.46 -20.69
CA LYS A 24 13.29 -27.54 -21.17
C LYS A 24 13.98 -27.18 -22.49
N ALA A 25 13.38 -26.34 -23.30
CA ALA A 25 13.94 -25.85 -24.54
C ALA A 25 15.05 -24.80 -24.35
N GLN A 26 15.26 -24.28 -23.15
CA GLN A 26 16.30 -23.29 -22.87
C GLN A 26 17.65 -23.95 -22.56
N ASP A 27 18.70 -23.49 -23.22
CA ASP A 27 20.05 -24.05 -23.06
C ASP A 27 20.66 -23.85 -21.67
N LEU A 28 20.23 -22.80 -20.95
CA LEU A 28 20.72 -22.47 -19.62
C LEU A 28 20.03 -23.26 -18.50
N VAL A 29 18.86 -23.85 -18.76
CA VAL A 29 18.10 -24.59 -17.74
C VAL A 29 18.74 -25.96 -17.48
N ASN A 30 19.04 -26.19 -16.19
CA ASN A 30 19.63 -27.46 -15.73
C ASN A 30 18.55 -28.45 -15.28
N GLU A 31 17.69 -28.04 -14.34
CA GLU A 31 16.67 -28.89 -13.72
C GLU A 31 15.44 -28.07 -13.37
N ILE A 32 14.28 -28.69 -13.49
CA ILE A 32 12.99 -28.08 -13.15
C ILE A 32 12.40 -28.85 -11.97
N PHE A 33 12.05 -28.13 -10.93
CA PHE A 33 11.34 -28.62 -9.74
C PHE A 33 9.93 -28.10 -9.75
N LEU A 34 8.97 -28.98 -9.53
CA LEU A 34 7.54 -28.64 -9.45
C LEU A 34 7.13 -28.50 -7.98
N LEU A 35 6.58 -27.34 -7.59
CA LEU A 35 6.14 -27.06 -6.23
C LEU A 35 4.67 -27.43 -6.09
N HIS A 36 4.37 -28.50 -5.38
CA HIS A 36 2.99 -28.93 -5.11
C HIS A 36 2.56 -28.57 -3.70
N VAL A 37 1.40 -27.90 -3.59
CA VAL A 37 0.78 -27.58 -2.29
C VAL A 37 -0.12 -28.74 -1.87
N GLY A 38 0.26 -29.43 -0.81
CA GLY A 38 -0.46 -30.57 -0.24
C GLY A 38 0.43 -31.79 -0.05
N ASP A 39 -0.17 -32.84 0.54
CA ASP A 39 0.55 -34.07 0.91
C ASP A 39 0.49 -35.15 -0.17
N GLU A 40 -0.51 -35.08 -1.05
CA GLU A 40 -0.73 -36.08 -2.12
C GLU A 40 -0.20 -35.54 -3.45
N ALA A 41 0.99 -35.96 -3.83
CA ALA A 41 1.58 -35.67 -5.14
C ALA A 41 2.46 -36.82 -5.61
N PRO A 42 2.58 -37.06 -6.92
CA PRO A 42 3.58 -37.98 -7.46
C PRO A 42 5.00 -37.49 -7.09
N ALA A 43 5.96 -38.40 -7.04
CA ALA A 43 7.37 -38.03 -6.84
C ALA A 43 7.94 -37.26 -8.04
N GLU A 44 7.43 -37.55 -9.25
CA GLU A 44 7.80 -36.93 -10.51
C GLU A 44 6.58 -36.72 -11.40
N ALA A 45 6.59 -35.62 -12.16
CA ALA A 45 5.61 -35.32 -13.21
C ALA A 45 6.32 -34.65 -14.37
N LEU A 46 5.94 -35.01 -15.62
CA LEU A 46 6.57 -34.51 -16.86
C LEU A 46 8.11 -34.64 -16.87
N GLY A 47 8.66 -35.66 -16.17
CA GLY A 47 10.10 -35.83 -16.01
C GLY A 47 10.79 -34.73 -15.19
N CYS A 48 10.04 -34.13 -14.29
CA CYS A 48 10.49 -33.11 -13.31
C CYS A 48 10.21 -33.64 -11.91
N LYS A 49 11.12 -33.38 -10.96
CA LYS A 49 10.92 -33.72 -9.55
C LYS A 49 9.88 -32.85 -8.88
N VAL A 50 8.97 -33.48 -8.15
CA VAL A 50 7.92 -32.76 -7.39
C VAL A 50 8.37 -32.55 -5.94
N LEU A 51 8.31 -31.31 -5.48
CA LEU A 51 8.58 -30.90 -4.11
C LEU A 51 7.25 -30.54 -3.42
N LYS A 52 6.92 -31.25 -2.35
CA LYS A 52 5.72 -30.99 -1.55
C LYS A 52 5.98 -29.84 -0.58
N VAL A 53 5.10 -28.86 -0.57
CA VAL A 53 5.17 -27.68 0.32
C VAL A 53 3.80 -27.38 0.92
N PRO A 54 3.73 -26.82 2.13
CA PRO A 54 2.43 -26.49 2.77
C PRO A 54 1.75 -25.26 2.15
N GLY A 55 2.46 -24.48 1.37
CA GLY A 55 1.96 -23.30 0.66
C GLY A 55 3.10 -22.67 -0.11
N LEU A 56 2.83 -22.09 -1.29
CA LEU A 56 3.87 -21.49 -2.16
C LEU A 56 4.61 -20.34 -1.46
N ASN A 57 3.89 -19.55 -0.65
CA ASN A 57 4.45 -18.40 0.06
C ASN A 57 4.98 -18.73 1.46
N SER A 58 5.07 -20.01 1.85
CA SER A 58 5.51 -20.41 3.18
C SER A 58 7.04 -20.40 3.33
N THR A 59 7.52 -20.25 4.55
CA THR A 59 8.95 -20.43 4.89
C THR A 59 9.43 -21.84 4.50
N ALA A 60 8.58 -22.86 4.67
CA ALA A 60 8.91 -24.23 4.29
C ALA A 60 9.14 -24.36 2.77
N ALA A 61 8.36 -23.66 1.93
CA ALA A 61 8.60 -23.63 0.48
C ALA A 61 9.94 -22.98 0.15
N VAL A 62 10.26 -21.85 0.75
CA VAL A 62 11.57 -21.19 0.57
C VAL A 62 12.73 -22.10 0.96
N LYS A 63 12.63 -22.80 2.09
CA LYS A 63 13.63 -23.77 2.55
C LYS A 63 13.74 -24.98 1.61
N ALA A 64 12.63 -25.45 1.04
CA ALA A 64 12.64 -26.51 0.03
C ALA A 64 13.34 -26.06 -1.25
N ILE A 65 13.03 -24.85 -1.75
CA ILE A 65 13.70 -24.25 -2.90
C ILE A 65 15.20 -24.12 -2.64
N SER A 66 15.61 -23.55 -1.50
CA SER A 66 17.02 -23.32 -1.17
C SER A 66 17.86 -24.61 -1.14
N LYS A 67 17.28 -25.74 -0.71
CA LYS A 67 17.94 -27.05 -0.72
C LYS A 67 18.25 -27.56 -2.13
N HIS A 68 17.47 -27.12 -3.12
CA HIS A 68 17.57 -27.55 -4.51
C HIS A 68 18.17 -26.47 -5.44
N ALA A 69 18.40 -25.26 -4.96
CA ALA A 69 19.05 -24.16 -5.69
C ALA A 69 20.58 -24.35 -5.77
N LYS A 70 21.02 -25.48 -6.34
CA LYS A 70 22.44 -25.91 -6.35
C LYS A 70 23.24 -25.41 -7.56
N LYS A 71 22.62 -24.70 -8.47
CA LYS A 71 23.24 -24.02 -9.59
C LYS A 71 23.46 -22.56 -9.28
N PRO A 72 24.25 -21.81 -10.04
CA PRO A 72 24.49 -20.39 -9.81
C PRO A 72 23.21 -19.58 -9.66
N TYR A 73 22.14 -19.95 -10.37
CA TYR A 73 20.88 -19.22 -10.40
C TYR A 73 19.68 -20.10 -10.11
N ALA A 74 18.67 -19.48 -9.50
CA ALA A 74 17.37 -20.06 -9.24
C ALA A 74 16.27 -19.17 -9.86
N LEU A 75 15.48 -19.75 -10.77
CA LEU A 75 14.33 -19.14 -11.39
C LEU A 75 13.08 -19.61 -10.65
N ILE A 76 12.31 -18.69 -10.08
CA ILE A 76 11.09 -18.99 -9.31
C ILE A 76 9.90 -18.38 -10.01
N SER A 77 8.91 -19.20 -10.39
CA SER A 77 7.58 -18.72 -10.77
C SER A 77 6.68 -18.67 -9.53
N THR A 78 5.88 -17.60 -9.42
CA THR A 78 5.05 -17.36 -8.24
C THR A 78 3.56 -17.67 -8.44
N LYS A 79 3.15 -17.99 -9.67
CA LYS A 79 1.73 -18.20 -10.03
C LYS A 79 1.52 -19.57 -10.70
N TYR A 80 0.30 -20.11 -10.57
CA TYR A 80 -0.19 -21.29 -11.32
C TYR A 80 -0.66 -20.89 -12.72
N THR A 81 0.24 -20.36 -13.54
CA THR A 81 -0.08 -19.89 -14.89
C THR A 81 0.85 -20.50 -15.92
N THR A 82 0.47 -20.41 -17.20
CA THR A 82 1.36 -20.75 -18.30
C THR A 82 2.37 -19.63 -18.48
N LEU A 83 3.64 -19.96 -18.33
CA LEU A 83 4.78 -19.07 -18.53
C LEU A 83 5.44 -19.35 -19.88
N SER A 84 5.67 -18.31 -20.66
CA SER A 84 6.47 -18.38 -21.89
C SER A 84 7.52 -17.30 -21.90
N LEU A 85 8.75 -17.64 -22.26
CA LEU A 85 9.86 -16.71 -22.31
C LEU A 85 9.97 -16.05 -23.68
N VAL A 86 10.38 -14.80 -23.73
CA VAL A 86 10.83 -14.13 -24.94
C VAL A 86 12.23 -14.68 -25.30
N LEU A 87 12.61 -14.57 -26.56
CA LEU A 87 13.90 -15.06 -27.03
C LEU A 87 15.07 -14.43 -26.23
N PHE A 88 15.98 -15.25 -25.74
CA PHE A 88 17.15 -14.88 -24.94
C PHE A 88 16.86 -14.18 -23.60
N SER A 89 15.66 -14.37 -23.03
CA SER A 89 15.29 -13.75 -21.75
C SER A 89 16.18 -14.21 -20.59
N LEU A 90 16.52 -15.48 -20.51
CA LEU A 90 17.36 -16.01 -19.42
C LEU A 90 18.79 -15.51 -19.53
N GLU A 91 19.33 -15.44 -20.74
CA GLU A 91 20.65 -14.87 -21.02
C GLU A 91 20.70 -13.38 -20.64
N ARG A 92 19.61 -12.64 -20.92
CA ARG A 92 19.50 -11.24 -20.56
C ARG A 92 19.45 -11.03 -19.04
N MET A 93 18.64 -11.84 -18.32
CA MET A 93 18.58 -11.81 -16.87
C MET A 93 19.91 -12.18 -16.21
N GLU A 94 20.58 -13.24 -16.73
CA GLU A 94 21.90 -13.65 -16.26
C GLU A 94 22.94 -12.53 -16.47
N GLY A 95 22.99 -11.95 -17.68
CA GLY A 95 23.92 -10.85 -18.00
C GLY A 95 23.77 -9.67 -17.07
N ILE A 96 22.54 -9.17 -16.86
CA ILE A 96 22.29 -8.06 -15.92
C ILE A 96 22.68 -8.43 -14.49
N MET A 97 22.37 -9.64 -14.04
CA MET A 97 22.75 -10.09 -12.69
C MET A 97 24.29 -10.13 -12.51
N GLU A 98 25.03 -10.56 -13.53
CA GLU A 98 26.49 -10.58 -13.46
C GLU A 98 27.09 -9.16 -13.54
N ASP A 99 26.60 -8.32 -14.44
CA ASP A 99 27.10 -6.97 -14.66
C ASP A 99 26.85 -6.06 -13.45
N THR A 100 25.72 -6.24 -12.74
CA THR A 100 25.34 -5.41 -11.59
C THR A 100 25.74 -6.01 -10.23
N GLY A 101 26.02 -7.30 -10.18
CA GLY A 101 26.19 -8.02 -8.92
C GLY A 101 24.88 -8.18 -8.12
N ALA A 102 23.74 -8.03 -8.78
CA ALA A 102 22.43 -8.14 -8.12
C ALA A 102 22.21 -9.48 -7.42
N ALA A 103 21.43 -9.46 -6.35
CA ALA A 103 20.99 -10.66 -5.64
C ALA A 103 19.71 -11.26 -6.23
N MET A 104 18.88 -10.42 -6.84
CA MET A 104 17.68 -10.81 -7.58
C MET A 104 17.49 -9.85 -8.76
N VAL A 105 17.04 -10.37 -9.90
CA VAL A 105 16.52 -9.57 -11.00
C VAL A 105 15.08 -9.97 -11.32
N TYR A 106 14.30 -9.04 -11.82
CA TYR A 106 12.92 -9.21 -12.27
C TYR A 106 12.67 -8.27 -13.46
N ALA A 107 11.60 -8.53 -14.22
CA ALA A 107 11.40 -7.81 -15.47
C ALA A 107 9.94 -7.48 -15.73
N ASP A 108 9.72 -6.53 -16.64
CA ASP A 108 8.40 -6.31 -17.24
C ASP A 108 7.94 -7.55 -17.98
N HIS A 109 6.65 -7.69 -18.13
CA HIS A 109 6.06 -8.84 -18.82
C HIS A 109 4.83 -8.44 -19.65
N PHE A 110 4.37 -9.39 -20.44
CA PHE A 110 3.10 -9.28 -21.14
C PHE A 110 2.07 -10.15 -20.43
N ASN A 111 0.89 -9.58 -20.16
CA ASN A 111 -0.27 -10.37 -19.82
C ASN A 111 -0.91 -10.88 -21.11
N GLN A 112 -1.20 -12.19 -21.16
CA GLN A 112 -1.85 -12.81 -22.28
C GLN A 112 -3.19 -13.41 -21.84
N THR A 113 -4.27 -13.04 -22.55
CA THR A 113 -5.61 -13.64 -22.39
C THR A 113 -6.11 -14.06 -23.77
N GLY A 114 -6.06 -15.36 -24.05
CA GLY A 114 -6.27 -15.89 -25.40
C GLY A 114 -5.24 -15.30 -26.37
N ASP A 115 -5.70 -14.64 -27.44
CA ASP A 115 -4.83 -14.00 -28.44
C ASP A 115 -4.50 -12.53 -28.10
N VAL A 116 -5.07 -11.97 -27.04
CA VAL A 116 -4.85 -10.57 -26.64
C VAL A 116 -3.62 -10.48 -25.74
N ARG A 117 -2.73 -9.56 -26.08
CA ARG A 117 -1.55 -9.21 -25.29
C ARG A 117 -1.61 -7.78 -24.81
N THR A 118 -1.31 -7.57 -23.53
CA THR A 118 -1.22 -6.24 -22.93
C THR A 118 0.12 -6.11 -22.20
N ASN A 119 0.68 -4.91 -22.23
CA ASN A 119 1.89 -4.61 -21.46
C ASN A 119 1.57 -4.60 -19.97
N ALA A 120 2.41 -5.26 -19.19
CA ALA A 120 2.36 -5.28 -17.74
C ALA A 120 3.74 -4.83 -17.18
N PRO A 121 4.05 -3.52 -17.28
CA PRO A 121 5.27 -2.98 -16.71
C PRO A 121 5.20 -3.02 -15.19
N VAL A 122 6.32 -3.36 -14.56
CA VAL A 122 6.52 -3.26 -13.11
C VAL A 122 7.35 -2.01 -12.77
N ILE A 123 7.71 -1.82 -11.49
CA ILE A 123 8.45 -0.63 -11.04
C ILE A 123 9.73 -1.01 -10.30
N ASP A 124 10.66 -0.07 -10.20
CA ASP A 124 11.91 -0.24 -9.46
C ASP A 124 11.66 -0.45 -7.97
N CYS A 125 12.31 -1.47 -7.39
CA CYS A 125 12.26 -1.75 -5.97
C CYS A 125 13.17 -0.78 -5.21
N GLN A 126 12.60 0.30 -4.69
CA GLN A 126 13.30 1.27 -3.89
C GLN A 126 13.61 0.72 -2.49
N PHE A 127 14.58 1.32 -1.79
CA PHE A 127 14.96 0.92 -0.42
C PHE A 127 13.78 0.90 0.57
N GLY A 128 12.79 1.77 0.38
CA GLY A 128 11.56 1.82 1.18
C GLY A 128 10.37 1.08 0.58
N ALA A 129 10.53 0.31 -0.48
CA ALA A 129 9.45 -0.49 -1.07
C ALA A 129 9.12 -1.71 -0.19
N LEU A 130 8.67 -1.44 1.04
CA LEU A 130 8.39 -2.44 2.08
C LEU A 130 6.97 -3.00 2.02
N ARG A 131 6.09 -2.46 1.19
CA ARG A 131 4.73 -2.97 1.06
C ARG A 131 4.72 -4.42 0.59
N ASP A 132 3.89 -5.25 1.18
CA ASP A 132 3.80 -6.67 0.89
C ASP A 132 3.12 -6.98 -0.45
N ASP A 133 2.37 -6.03 -1.00
CA ASP A 133 1.74 -6.07 -2.32
C ASP A 133 2.65 -5.54 -3.45
N PHE A 134 3.96 -5.38 -3.23
CA PHE A 134 4.87 -4.96 -4.28
C PHE A 134 4.92 -5.99 -5.40
N ASP A 135 4.60 -5.56 -6.61
CA ASP A 135 4.58 -6.42 -7.80
C ASP A 135 5.97 -6.51 -8.45
N PHE A 136 6.53 -7.70 -8.43
CA PHE A 136 7.78 -8.07 -9.14
C PHE A 136 7.48 -8.83 -10.44
N GLY A 137 6.23 -8.94 -10.83
CA GLY A 137 5.79 -9.92 -11.82
C GLY A 137 5.77 -11.35 -11.27
N SER A 138 5.54 -12.31 -12.12
CA SER A 138 5.43 -13.73 -11.73
C SER A 138 6.73 -14.51 -11.84
N LEU A 139 7.80 -13.92 -12.35
CA LEU A 139 9.07 -14.57 -12.59
C LEU A 139 10.20 -13.85 -11.85
N LEU A 140 10.80 -14.54 -10.88
CA LEU A 140 11.87 -14.01 -10.03
C LEU A 140 13.16 -14.79 -10.31
N PHE A 141 14.24 -14.09 -10.64
CA PHE A 141 15.52 -14.70 -10.93
C PHE A 141 16.53 -14.33 -9.84
N TYR A 142 16.92 -15.31 -9.03
CA TYR A 142 17.79 -15.13 -7.88
C TYR A 142 19.21 -15.63 -8.16
N ARG A 143 20.21 -14.93 -7.61
CA ARG A 143 21.52 -15.52 -7.34
C ARG A 143 21.35 -16.56 -6.24
N SER A 144 21.64 -17.82 -6.51
CA SER A 144 21.37 -18.93 -5.57
C SER A 144 22.09 -18.76 -4.23
N SER A 145 23.31 -18.21 -4.23
CA SER A 145 24.04 -17.95 -2.97
C SER A 145 23.31 -16.95 -2.07
N ALA A 146 22.73 -15.88 -2.65
CA ALA A 146 21.96 -14.89 -1.90
C ALA A 146 20.65 -15.49 -1.37
N LEU A 147 19.95 -16.30 -2.19
CA LEU A 147 18.74 -17.00 -1.78
C LEU A 147 19.02 -17.97 -0.63
N ILE A 148 20.08 -18.80 -0.73
CA ILE A 148 20.45 -19.78 0.29
C ILE A 148 20.85 -19.09 1.59
N GLU A 149 21.64 -18.01 1.52
CA GLU A 149 22.01 -17.23 2.70
C GLU A 149 20.78 -16.64 3.39
N ALA A 150 19.89 -16.03 2.61
CA ALA A 150 18.65 -15.44 3.13
C ALA A 150 17.75 -16.51 3.76
N ALA A 151 17.54 -17.64 3.09
CA ALA A 151 16.76 -18.76 3.60
C ALA A 151 17.33 -19.32 4.92
N GLY A 152 18.68 -19.35 5.05
CA GLY A 152 19.37 -19.76 6.27
C GLY A 152 19.12 -18.83 7.48
N ARG A 153 18.70 -17.59 7.24
CA ARG A 153 18.36 -16.59 8.28
C ARG A 153 16.87 -16.50 8.62
N MET A 154 16.05 -17.41 8.04
CA MET A 154 14.60 -17.44 8.28
C MET A 154 14.30 -18.26 9.54
N ASP A 155 14.18 -17.59 10.68
CA ASP A 155 13.97 -18.21 12.00
C ASP A 155 12.49 -18.45 12.31
N VAL A 156 11.57 -17.77 11.61
CA VAL A 156 10.12 -17.90 11.81
C VAL A 156 9.52 -18.75 10.70
N ASP A 157 8.64 -19.66 11.08
CA ASP A 157 7.93 -20.54 10.14
C ASP A 157 6.61 -19.88 9.71
N TYR A 158 6.70 -18.95 8.76
CA TYR A 158 5.53 -18.29 8.18
C TYR A 158 4.76 -19.21 7.23
N LYS A 159 3.45 -19.19 7.34
CA LYS A 159 2.55 -19.84 6.39
C LYS A 159 2.35 -19.01 5.12
N PHE A 160 2.31 -17.68 5.27
CA PHE A 160 1.97 -16.74 4.20
C PHE A 160 3.10 -15.76 3.84
N ALA A 161 3.95 -15.40 4.79
CA ALA A 161 4.97 -14.36 4.61
C ALA A 161 6.37 -14.87 4.26
N GLY A 162 6.56 -16.18 3.95
CA GLY A 162 7.89 -16.72 3.70
C GLY A 162 8.58 -16.12 2.48
N MET A 163 7.89 -15.97 1.34
CA MET A 163 8.47 -15.31 0.16
C MET A 163 8.71 -13.81 0.37
N TYR A 164 7.86 -13.15 1.14
CA TYR A 164 8.05 -11.76 1.54
C TYR A 164 9.27 -11.59 2.45
N ASP A 165 9.42 -12.43 3.47
CA ASP A 165 10.59 -12.44 4.37
C ASP A 165 11.89 -12.75 3.61
N LEU A 166 11.85 -13.70 2.65
CA LEU A 166 12.97 -13.98 1.74
C LEU A 166 13.41 -12.71 1.00
N ARG A 167 12.48 -12.02 0.34
CA ARG A 167 12.75 -10.80 -0.40
C ARG A 167 13.41 -9.74 0.49
N LEU A 168 12.85 -9.51 1.68
CA LEU A 168 13.38 -8.54 2.64
C LEU A 168 14.78 -8.92 3.11
N LYS A 169 15.06 -10.19 3.38
CA LYS A 169 16.39 -10.67 3.77
C LYS A 169 17.42 -10.58 2.65
N VAL A 170 17.02 -10.89 1.41
CA VAL A 170 17.87 -10.71 0.23
C VAL A 170 18.24 -9.25 0.04
N SER A 171 17.28 -8.33 0.14
CA SER A 171 17.51 -6.88 -0.02
C SER A 171 18.44 -6.26 1.03
N GLN A 172 18.70 -6.95 2.16
CA GLN A 172 19.68 -6.50 3.17
C GLN A 172 21.13 -6.71 2.72
N LYS A 173 21.39 -7.54 1.71
CA LYS A 173 22.71 -7.98 1.30
C LYS A 173 23.03 -7.69 -0.16
N GLY A 174 22.04 -7.49 -1.01
CA GLY A 174 22.24 -7.23 -2.43
C GLY A 174 21.06 -6.49 -3.04
N ALA A 175 21.28 -5.91 -4.21
CA ALA A 175 20.28 -5.20 -4.96
C ALA A 175 19.21 -6.15 -5.53
N LEU A 176 17.98 -5.60 -5.66
CA LEU A 176 16.89 -6.20 -6.40
C LEU A 176 16.71 -5.35 -7.65
N GLU A 177 17.26 -5.79 -8.79
CA GLU A 177 17.33 -4.99 -10.01
C GLU A 177 16.13 -5.25 -10.92
N HIS A 178 15.52 -4.20 -11.39
CA HIS A 178 14.44 -4.21 -12.36
C HIS A 178 15.01 -4.09 -13.78
N ILE A 179 14.65 -5.03 -14.62
CA ILE A 179 14.91 -4.96 -16.06
C ILE A 179 13.64 -4.43 -16.73
N ASN A 180 13.63 -3.17 -17.12
CA ASN A 180 12.49 -2.54 -17.77
C ASN A 180 12.34 -2.96 -19.24
N GLU A 181 12.39 -4.27 -19.46
CA GLU A 181 12.24 -4.95 -20.74
C GLU A 181 11.21 -6.08 -20.58
N PHE A 182 10.37 -6.27 -21.58
CA PHE A 182 9.32 -7.31 -21.58
C PHE A 182 9.95 -8.66 -21.93
N LEU A 183 10.28 -9.46 -20.91
CA LEU A 183 11.06 -10.68 -21.06
C LEU A 183 10.24 -11.96 -21.03
N TYR A 184 8.96 -11.91 -20.68
CA TYR A 184 8.13 -13.12 -20.65
C TYR A 184 6.64 -12.78 -20.81
N TYR A 185 5.86 -13.83 -21.06
CA TYR A 185 4.40 -13.79 -21.10
C TYR A 185 3.85 -14.56 -19.90
N ASP A 186 2.82 -13.99 -19.28
CA ASP A 186 2.08 -14.58 -18.18
C ASP A 186 0.57 -14.42 -18.41
N VAL A 187 -0.24 -15.18 -17.70
CA VAL A 187 -1.70 -15.02 -17.71
C VAL A 187 -2.12 -14.23 -16.49
N GLU A 188 -2.86 -13.12 -16.71
CA GLU A 188 -3.44 -12.36 -15.61
C GLU A 188 -4.54 -13.19 -14.93
N THR A 189 -4.38 -13.43 -13.63
CA THR A 189 -5.31 -14.23 -12.82
C THR A 189 -6.22 -13.38 -11.93
N ASP A 190 -5.83 -12.13 -11.63
CA ASP A 190 -6.62 -11.20 -10.86
C ASP A 190 -7.13 -10.05 -11.74
N THR A 191 -8.31 -10.24 -12.33
CA THR A 191 -8.95 -9.29 -13.26
C THR A 191 -9.79 -8.22 -12.56
N ARG A 192 -9.76 -8.14 -11.21
CA ARG A 192 -10.46 -7.08 -10.47
C ARG A 192 -9.94 -5.70 -10.83
N LYS A 193 -10.79 -4.67 -10.74
CA LYS A 193 -10.40 -3.27 -10.93
C LYS A 193 -9.41 -2.83 -9.83
N SER A 194 -8.56 -1.84 -10.11
CA SER A 194 -7.59 -1.27 -9.15
C SER A 194 -8.27 -0.79 -7.86
N GLY A 195 -9.46 -0.20 -7.96
CA GLY A 195 -10.25 0.26 -6.83
C GLY A 195 -10.80 -0.84 -5.92
N GLU A 196 -10.80 -2.10 -6.35
CA GLU A 196 -11.13 -3.26 -5.53
C GLU A 196 -9.89 -3.84 -4.87
N LYS A 197 -8.78 -3.95 -5.62
CA LYS A 197 -7.49 -4.47 -5.13
C LYS A 197 -6.90 -3.61 -4.00
N ILE A 198 -7.13 -2.30 -4.05
CA ILE A 198 -6.56 -1.35 -3.09
C ILE A 198 -6.98 -1.60 -1.63
N PHE A 199 -8.05 -2.35 -1.37
CA PHE A 199 -8.52 -2.67 -0.03
C PHE A 199 -8.03 -4.01 0.51
N ASP A 200 -7.28 -4.81 -0.26
CA ASP A 200 -6.83 -6.14 0.17
C ASP A 200 -5.98 -6.09 1.46
N TYR A 201 -5.19 -5.03 1.65
CA TYR A 201 -4.34 -4.87 2.84
C TYR A 201 -5.09 -4.58 4.14
N VAL A 202 -6.37 -4.19 4.07
CA VAL A 202 -7.25 -3.91 5.22
C VAL A 202 -8.47 -4.82 5.29
N ASP A 203 -8.67 -5.71 4.32
CA ASP A 203 -9.79 -6.65 4.31
C ASP A 203 -9.67 -7.63 5.50
N PRO A 204 -10.66 -7.68 6.40
CA PRO A 204 -10.62 -8.55 7.57
C PRO A 204 -10.42 -10.04 7.27
N LYS A 205 -10.84 -10.52 6.07
CA LYS A 205 -10.62 -11.91 5.65
C LYS A 205 -9.13 -12.26 5.51
N ASN A 206 -8.29 -11.25 5.26
CA ASN A 206 -6.84 -11.40 5.07
C ASN A 206 -6.05 -11.20 6.37
N ARG A 207 -6.71 -11.14 7.55
CA ARG A 207 -6.06 -10.78 8.82
C ARG A 207 -4.86 -11.66 9.17
N ALA A 208 -4.95 -12.96 8.96
CA ALA A 208 -3.86 -13.91 9.25
C ALA A 208 -2.62 -13.62 8.38
N VAL A 209 -2.83 -13.29 7.11
CA VAL A 209 -1.77 -12.89 6.18
C VAL A 209 -1.13 -11.58 6.65
N GLN A 210 -1.95 -10.58 6.98
CA GLN A 210 -1.50 -9.25 7.43
C GLN A 210 -0.62 -9.33 8.68
N ILE A 211 -0.96 -10.19 9.65
CA ILE A 211 -0.18 -10.39 10.88
C ILE A 211 1.23 -10.91 10.55
N GLU A 212 1.35 -11.93 9.71
CA GLU A 212 2.66 -12.47 9.34
C GLU A 212 3.49 -11.47 8.53
N MET A 213 2.88 -10.74 7.58
CA MET A 213 3.56 -9.70 6.80
C MET A 213 4.08 -8.58 7.72
N GLU A 214 3.28 -8.16 8.73
CA GLU A 214 3.72 -7.18 9.73
C GLU A 214 4.91 -7.70 10.54
N GLN A 215 4.89 -8.96 10.98
CA GLN A 215 5.99 -9.57 11.72
C GLN A 215 7.28 -9.60 10.89
N ALA A 216 7.22 -10.03 9.63
CA ALA A 216 8.37 -10.08 8.73
C ALA A 216 8.93 -8.67 8.45
N CYS A 217 8.07 -7.69 8.18
CA CYS A 217 8.47 -6.30 7.99
C CYS A 217 9.11 -5.71 9.24
N THR A 218 8.55 -5.97 10.42
CA THR A 218 9.08 -5.51 11.71
C THR A 218 10.48 -6.09 11.98
N ALA A 219 10.68 -7.38 11.70
CA ALA A 219 11.99 -8.02 11.83
C ALA A 219 13.02 -7.38 10.87
N HIS A 220 12.60 -7.09 9.63
CA HIS A 220 13.44 -6.39 8.66
C HIS A 220 13.82 -4.98 9.15
N LEU A 221 12.84 -4.19 9.63
CA LEU A 221 13.10 -2.84 10.16
C LEU A 221 14.10 -2.85 11.32
N LYS A 222 14.00 -3.83 12.21
CA LYS A 222 14.98 -4.03 13.29
C LYS A 222 16.38 -4.33 12.73
N ALA A 223 16.47 -5.21 11.74
CA ALA A 223 17.74 -5.61 11.14
C ALA A 223 18.47 -4.46 10.42
N ILE A 224 17.72 -3.53 9.79
CA ILE A 224 18.30 -2.39 9.07
C ILE A 224 18.37 -1.10 9.90
N GLY A 225 17.96 -1.13 11.17
CA GLY A 225 17.99 0.03 12.06
C GLY A 225 16.89 1.06 11.84
N GLY A 226 15.81 0.68 11.13
CA GLY A 226 14.65 1.54 10.84
C GLY A 226 13.48 1.39 11.81
N TYR A 227 13.55 0.45 12.75
CA TYR A 227 12.52 0.22 13.76
C TYR A 227 12.48 1.36 14.77
N LEU A 228 11.29 1.79 15.14
CA LEU A 228 11.06 2.77 16.20
C LEU A 228 10.31 2.11 17.37
N GLU A 229 10.85 2.23 18.58
CA GLU A 229 10.16 1.82 19.81
C GLU A 229 8.87 2.63 20.01
N PRO A 230 7.84 2.11 20.71
CA PRO A 230 6.56 2.80 20.94
C PRO A 230 6.72 3.92 22.00
N LYS A 231 7.64 4.84 21.75
CA LYS A 231 7.90 6.03 22.56
C LYS A 231 7.47 7.27 21.76
N PHE A 232 6.55 8.04 22.31
CA PHE A 232 5.94 9.16 21.61
C PHE A 232 6.18 10.47 22.38
N LYS A 233 6.25 11.57 21.63
CA LYS A 233 6.25 12.91 22.21
C LYS A 233 4.87 13.21 22.80
N HIS A 234 4.83 13.70 24.01
CA HIS A 234 3.65 14.21 24.63
C HIS A 234 3.24 15.55 23.98
N ILE A 235 1.95 15.77 23.80
CA ILE A 235 1.39 17.03 23.26
C ILE A 235 0.66 17.76 24.38
N GLU A 236 1.07 18.98 24.63
CA GLU A 236 0.31 19.88 25.47
C GLU A 236 -0.67 20.66 24.60
N PHE A 237 -1.96 20.37 24.72
CA PHE A 237 -3.03 21.02 23.94
C PHE A 237 -3.42 22.40 24.49
N ILE A 238 -2.53 23.08 25.22
CA ILE A 238 -2.74 24.37 25.87
C ILE A 238 -2.48 25.47 24.85
N ASP A 239 -3.42 25.66 23.92
CA ASP A 239 -3.38 26.80 22.99
C ASP A 239 -4.77 27.40 22.88
N ASP A 240 -4.95 28.50 23.57
CA ASP A 240 -6.21 29.28 23.60
C ASP A 240 -6.30 30.29 22.43
N SER A 241 -5.35 30.25 21.48
CA SER A 241 -5.33 31.15 20.33
C SER A 241 -6.35 30.81 19.26
N PHE A 242 -6.95 29.62 19.32
CA PHE A 242 -7.91 29.13 18.34
C PHE A 242 -9.35 29.59 18.69
N GLU A 243 -10.01 30.28 17.77
CA GLU A 243 -11.45 30.66 17.92
C GLU A 243 -12.32 29.38 17.87
N TYR A 244 -11.93 28.38 17.10
CA TYR A 244 -12.66 27.13 16.92
C TYR A 244 -11.80 25.95 17.44
N GLU A 245 -12.45 25.04 18.16
CA GLU A 245 -11.80 23.83 18.62
C GLU A 245 -11.50 22.87 17.45
N ALA A 246 -12.43 22.79 16.49
CA ALA A 246 -12.26 21.96 15.32
C ALA A 246 -12.68 22.65 14.01
N SER A 247 -12.07 22.26 12.90
CA SER A 247 -12.54 22.54 11.56
C SER A 247 -12.77 21.24 10.81
N VAL A 248 -13.92 21.10 10.16
CA VAL A 248 -14.10 20.08 9.13
C VAL A 248 -13.52 20.64 7.84
N VAL A 249 -12.56 19.94 7.24
CA VAL A 249 -11.90 20.35 5.99
C VAL A 249 -12.42 19.48 4.85
N ILE A 250 -12.99 20.12 3.82
CA ILE A 250 -13.57 19.48 2.63
C ILE A 250 -12.82 20.00 1.40
N PRO A 251 -11.73 19.29 0.95
CA PRO A 251 -11.15 19.58 -0.34
C PRO A 251 -12.09 19.10 -1.46
N CYS A 252 -12.33 19.91 -2.48
CA CYS A 252 -13.17 19.48 -3.59
C CYS A 252 -12.66 19.94 -4.96
N LYS A 253 -13.02 19.17 -5.97
CA LYS A 253 -12.85 19.50 -7.38
C LYS A 253 -13.84 18.72 -8.21
N ASN A 254 -14.73 19.42 -8.93
CA ASN A 254 -15.73 18.83 -9.82
C ASN A 254 -16.57 17.75 -9.07
N ARG A 255 -17.38 18.21 -8.11
CA ARG A 255 -18.22 17.35 -7.24
C ARG A 255 -19.66 17.88 -7.13
N VAL A 256 -20.21 18.38 -8.24
CA VAL A 256 -21.56 18.97 -8.28
C VAL A 256 -22.63 18.04 -7.69
N GLN A 257 -22.51 16.73 -7.88
CA GLN A 257 -23.51 15.74 -7.43
C GLN A 257 -23.42 15.43 -5.93
N THR A 258 -22.26 15.63 -5.29
CA THR A 258 -21.96 15.07 -3.96
C THR A 258 -21.63 16.11 -2.90
N ILE A 259 -21.06 17.24 -3.31
CA ILE A 259 -20.58 18.28 -2.35
C ILE A 259 -21.68 18.79 -1.43
N GLY A 260 -22.93 18.86 -1.90
CA GLY A 260 -24.07 19.29 -1.09
C GLY A 260 -24.34 18.37 0.09
N ASP A 261 -24.20 17.05 -0.09
CA ASP A 261 -24.37 16.07 0.97
C ASP A 261 -23.24 16.15 1.99
N ALA A 262 -21.99 16.27 1.52
CA ALA A 262 -20.83 16.43 2.39
C ALA A 262 -20.96 17.69 3.27
N ILE A 263 -21.32 18.82 2.68
CA ILE A 263 -21.53 20.08 3.44
C ILE A 263 -22.65 19.92 4.47
N LYS A 264 -23.81 19.36 4.09
CA LYS A 264 -24.91 19.10 5.03
C LYS A 264 -24.47 18.21 6.18
N SER A 265 -23.75 17.13 5.89
CA SER A 265 -23.22 16.21 6.90
C SER A 265 -22.24 16.90 7.86
N ALA A 266 -21.40 17.81 7.35
CA ALA A 266 -20.49 18.59 8.18
C ALA A 266 -21.21 19.65 9.04
N LEU A 267 -22.17 20.35 8.49
CA LEU A 267 -22.91 21.43 9.20
C LEU A 267 -23.86 20.87 10.27
N SER A 268 -24.35 19.63 10.12
CA SER A 268 -25.26 18.98 11.07
C SER A 268 -24.57 18.44 12.34
N GLN A 269 -23.26 18.55 12.46
CA GLN A 269 -22.53 18.01 13.60
C GLN A 269 -22.89 18.71 14.92
N LYS A 270 -23.03 17.92 15.98
CA LYS A 270 -23.35 18.37 17.34
C LYS A 270 -22.11 18.23 18.21
N THR A 271 -21.64 19.35 18.75
CA THR A 271 -20.42 19.40 19.55
C THR A 271 -20.65 20.26 20.80
N SER A 272 -19.91 20.00 21.88
CA SER A 272 -19.86 20.82 23.08
C SER A 272 -18.96 22.06 22.94
N PHE A 273 -18.33 22.24 21.79
CA PHE A 273 -17.36 23.29 21.48
C PHE A 273 -17.72 23.97 20.15
N LYS A 274 -17.08 25.12 19.87
CA LYS A 274 -17.22 25.79 18.58
C LYS A 274 -16.42 25.04 17.49
N TYR A 275 -17.07 24.79 16.36
CA TYR A 275 -16.43 24.29 15.17
C TYR A 275 -16.89 25.02 13.91
N ASN A 276 -16.14 24.91 12.83
CA ASN A 276 -16.52 25.43 11.52
C ASN A 276 -16.24 24.38 10.42
N VAL A 277 -16.68 24.69 9.22
CA VAL A 277 -16.49 23.87 8.01
C VAL A 277 -15.73 24.71 6.98
N ILE A 278 -14.62 24.22 6.49
CA ILE A 278 -13.79 24.89 5.49
C ILE A 278 -13.83 24.07 4.20
N VAL A 279 -14.51 24.59 3.19
CA VAL A 279 -14.53 23.99 1.85
C VAL A 279 -13.50 24.68 0.98
N VAL A 280 -12.58 23.91 0.42
CA VAL A 280 -11.54 24.41 -0.49
C VAL A 280 -11.78 23.85 -1.89
N ASP A 281 -12.18 24.72 -2.80
CA ASP A 281 -12.48 24.36 -4.17
C ASP A 281 -11.27 24.57 -5.08
N ASP A 282 -10.79 23.48 -5.70
CA ASP A 282 -9.66 23.50 -6.66
C ASP A 282 -10.15 23.84 -8.08
N ASN A 283 -10.74 25.02 -8.23
CA ASN A 283 -11.18 25.57 -9.53
C ASN A 283 -12.15 24.64 -10.30
N SER A 284 -13.21 24.21 -9.66
CA SER A 284 -14.26 23.39 -10.28
C SER A 284 -14.95 24.12 -11.42
N THR A 285 -15.35 23.35 -12.46
CA THR A 285 -15.96 23.84 -13.70
C THR A 285 -17.32 23.22 -14.02
N ASP A 286 -17.81 22.31 -13.16
CA ASP A 286 -19.01 21.46 -13.39
C ASP A 286 -20.27 22.00 -12.68
N GLY A 287 -20.23 23.19 -12.04
CA GLY A 287 -21.33 23.72 -11.23
C GLY A 287 -21.17 23.45 -9.73
N THR A 288 -20.11 22.80 -9.27
CA THR A 288 -19.81 22.56 -7.83
C THR A 288 -19.90 23.84 -7.00
N VAL A 289 -19.31 24.95 -7.50
CA VAL A 289 -19.30 26.24 -6.82
C VAL A 289 -20.71 26.78 -6.58
N ASP A 290 -21.65 26.59 -7.52
CA ASP A 290 -23.03 27.07 -7.37
C ASP A 290 -23.79 26.27 -6.32
N VAL A 291 -23.46 25.00 -6.12
CA VAL A 291 -23.98 24.20 -5.01
C VAL A 291 -23.43 24.72 -3.68
N ILE A 292 -22.11 24.95 -3.59
CA ILE A 292 -21.47 25.48 -2.36
C ILE A 292 -22.10 26.83 -1.96
N LYS A 293 -22.35 27.73 -2.90
CA LYS A 293 -22.96 29.06 -2.66
C LYS A 293 -24.29 28.98 -1.97
N GLN A 294 -25.06 27.91 -2.11
CA GLN A 294 -26.37 27.77 -1.43
C GLN A 294 -26.22 27.64 0.08
N PHE A 295 -25.05 27.31 0.60
CA PHE A 295 -24.76 27.16 2.03
C PHE A 295 -24.02 28.34 2.64
N LEU A 296 -23.60 29.34 1.86
CA LEU A 296 -22.83 30.48 2.36
C LEU A 296 -23.58 31.38 3.39
N GLY A 297 -24.88 31.15 3.59
CA GLY A 297 -25.66 31.79 4.66
C GLY A 297 -25.41 31.17 6.04
N ASP A 298 -24.79 30.04 6.18
CA ASP A 298 -24.44 29.43 7.45
C ASP A 298 -23.11 30.01 7.97
N GLU A 299 -23.13 30.56 9.20
CA GLU A 299 -21.97 31.20 9.80
C GLU A 299 -20.79 30.28 10.06
N LYS A 300 -21.03 28.97 10.10
CA LYS A 300 -20.00 27.97 10.26
C LYS A 300 -19.23 27.71 8.96
N LEU A 301 -19.78 28.00 7.76
CA LEU A 301 -19.21 27.67 6.50
C LEU A 301 -18.23 28.75 6.01
N ILE A 302 -17.02 28.30 5.73
CA ILE A 302 -15.95 29.07 5.09
C ILE A 302 -15.67 28.46 3.72
N TYR A 303 -15.76 29.28 2.68
CA TYR A 303 -15.43 28.88 1.31
C TYR A 303 -14.11 29.53 0.88
N ILE A 304 -13.20 28.72 0.37
CA ILE A 304 -11.92 29.14 -0.20
C ILE A 304 -11.89 28.71 -1.68
N ALA A 305 -11.85 29.68 -2.57
CA ALA A 305 -11.49 29.44 -3.95
C ALA A 305 -9.96 29.32 -4.04
N GLN A 306 -9.46 28.16 -4.43
CA GLN A 306 -8.02 27.90 -4.43
C GLN A 306 -7.30 28.75 -5.48
N ASP A 307 -6.15 29.28 -5.12
CA ASP A 307 -5.26 29.91 -6.10
C ASP A 307 -4.78 28.88 -7.13
N LYS A 308 -4.81 29.26 -8.41
CA LYS A 308 -4.40 28.36 -9.51
C LYS A 308 -2.95 27.91 -9.43
N SER A 309 -2.10 28.56 -8.67
CA SER A 309 -0.71 28.17 -8.40
C SER A 309 -0.58 27.05 -7.36
N TRP A 310 -1.64 26.76 -6.57
CA TRP A 310 -1.64 25.79 -5.46
C TRP A 310 -2.47 24.54 -5.80
N HIS A 311 -2.17 23.91 -6.92
CA HIS A 311 -2.91 22.76 -7.39
C HIS A 311 -2.78 21.55 -6.49
N ALA A 312 -3.76 20.67 -6.60
CA ALA A 312 -3.84 19.37 -5.98
C ALA A 312 -4.35 19.37 -4.51
N ILE A 313 -4.79 18.20 -4.08
CA ILE A 313 -5.42 17.99 -2.77
C ILE A 313 -4.53 18.44 -1.60
N GLY A 314 -3.22 18.21 -1.67
CA GLY A 314 -2.28 18.68 -0.64
C GLY A 314 -2.22 20.21 -0.52
N GLY A 315 -2.33 20.94 -1.64
CA GLY A 315 -2.46 22.40 -1.65
C GLY A 315 -3.76 22.86 -1.01
N ASN A 316 -4.88 22.17 -1.29
CA ASN A 316 -6.18 22.48 -0.66
C ASN A 316 -6.13 22.30 0.85
N TRP A 317 -5.51 21.23 1.33
CA TRP A 317 -5.29 21.03 2.76
C TRP A 317 -4.48 22.18 3.38
N ASN A 318 -3.36 22.57 2.75
CA ASN A 318 -2.53 23.66 3.25
C ASN A 318 -3.29 25.01 3.29
N SER A 319 -4.10 25.29 2.28
CA SER A 319 -4.95 26.51 2.29
C SER A 319 -5.93 26.51 3.44
N ALA A 320 -6.57 25.37 3.75
CA ALA A 320 -7.44 25.25 4.92
C ALA A 320 -6.68 25.42 6.24
N LEU A 321 -5.55 24.71 6.39
CA LEU A 321 -4.75 24.70 7.61
C LEU A 321 -4.19 26.09 7.99
N HIS A 322 -3.75 26.85 6.98
CA HIS A 322 -3.20 28.20 7.19
C HIS A 322 -4.27 29.30 7.20
N HIS A 323 -5.54 28.96 7.00
CA HIS A 323 -6.62 29.93 7.15
C HIS A 323 -6.72 30.39 8.63
N PRO A 324 -6.88 31.71 8.91
CA PRO A 324 -6.89 32.24 10.28
C PRO A 324 -7.99 31.64 11.18
N LYS A 325 -9.09 31.19 10.58
CA LYS A 325 -10.20 30.54 11.29
C LYS A 325 -10.12 29.02 11.30
N CYS A 326 -9.01 28.41 10.88
CA CYS A 326 -8.86 26.96 11.03
C CYS A 326 -8.75 26.61 12.51
N GLY A 327 -9.53 25.62 12.95
CA GLY A 327 -9.59 25.18 14.34
C GLY A 327 -8.31 24.45 14.80
N LYS A 328 -8.23 24.24 16.13
CA LYS A 328 -7.14 23.52 16.79
C LYS A 328 -6.96 22.11 16.21
N PHE A 329 -8.05 21.46 15.83
CA PHE A 329 -8.07 20.16 15.16
C PHE A 329 -8.70 20.29 13.77
N ALA A 330 -8.03 19.77 12.75
CA ALA A 330 -8.54 19.72 11.39
C ALA A 330 -9.00 18.29 11.07
N ILE A 331 -10.29 18.10 10.75
CA ILE A 331 -10.92 16.79 10.55
C ILE A 331 -11.34 16.66 9.10
N GLN A 332 -10.96 15.55 8.46
CA GLN A 332 -11.25 15.27 7.07
C GLN A 332 -12.73 14.95 6.84
N LEU A 333 -13.25 15.49 5.75
CA LEU A 333 -14.42 14.97 5.06
C LEU A 333 -14.18 15.08 3.55
N ASP A 334 -14.19 13.95 2.84
CA ASP A 334 -14.06 13.95 1.39
C ASP A 334 -15.37 14.46 0.74
N SER A 335 -15.24 15.14 -0.38
CA SER A 335 -16.35 15.86 -1.01
C SER A 335 -17.44 14.95 -1.62
N ASP A 336 -17.23 13.64 -1.63
CA ASP A 336 -18.16 12.60 -2.10
C ASP A 336 -18.64 11.67 -0.97
N ASP A 337 -18.20 11.89 0.28
CA ASP A 337 -18.51 11.09 1.46
C ASP A 337 -19.39 11.83 2.47
N VAL A 338 -19.80 11.13 3.52
CA VAL A 338 -20.56 11.71 4.64
C VAL A 338 -20.13 11.06 5.97
N TYR A 339 -20.25 11.82 7.06
CA TYR A 339 -20.08 11.27 8.39
C TYR A 339 -21.17 10.25 8.74
N ALA A 340 -20.86 9.28 9.61
CA ALA A 340 -21.79 8.24 9.99
C ALA A 340 -22.96 8.75 10.84
N ASP A 341 -22.71 9.77 11.66
CA ASP A 341 -23.70 10.40 12.52
C ASP A 341 -23.34 11.87 12.86
N GLU A 342 -24.21 12.53 13.64
CA GLU A 342 -24.06 13.92 14.04
C GLU A 342 -23.00 14.16 15.16
N THR A 343 -22.31 13.12 15.63
CA THR A 343 -21.34 13.21 16.74
C THR A 343 -19.90 12.91 16.32
N THR A 344 -19.66 12.68 15.04
CA THR A 344 -18.33 12.32 14.54
C THR A 344 -17.26 13.35 14.90
N VAL A 345 -17.53 14.65 14.75
CA VAL A 345 -16.57 15.71 15.08
C VAL A 345 -16.26 15.74 16.58
N GLN A 346 -17.27 15.54 17.45
CA GLN A 346 -17.07 15.40 18.89
C GLN A 346 -16.17 14.22 19.23
N LYS A 347 -16.45 13.05 18.65
CA LYS A 347 -15.65 11.83 18.85
C LYS A 347 -14.18 12.00 18.46
N PHE A 348 -13.89 12.73 17.38
CA PHE A 348 -12.51 13.03 16.99
C PHE A 348 -11.78 13.88 18.01
N VAL A 349 -12.41 14.95 18.50
CA VAL A 349 -11.81 15.84 19.50
C VAL A 349 -11.60 15.10 20.82
N ASP A 350 -12.59 14.34 21.26
CA ASP A 350 -12.47 13.49 22.46
C ASP A 350 -11.31 12.49 22.36
N ALA A 351 -11.12 11.89 21.17
CA ALA A 351 -10.03 10.95 20.91
C ALA A 351 -8.65 11.63 20.98
N PHE A 352 -8.50 12.87 20.47
CA PHE A 352 -7.26 13.62 20.59
C PHE A 352 -6.86 13.83 22.07
N TYR A 353 -7.78 14.29 22.89
CA TYR A 353 -7.51 14.52 24.30
C TYR A 353 -7.30 13.22 25.08
N ALA A 354 -8.14 12.22 24.87
CA ALA A 354 -8.06 10.95 25.60
C ALA A 354 -6.79 10.14 25.28
N GLN A 355 -6.32 10.19 24.03
CA GLN A 355 -5.20 9.38 23.57
C GLN A 355 -3.89 10.16 23.45
N ASN A 356 -3.89 11.46 23.68
CA ASN A 356 -2.72 12.35 23.53
C ASN A 356 -1.96 12.11 22.22
N CYS A 357 -2.63 12.32 21.09
CA CYS A 357 -2.11 12.00 19.77
C CYS A 357 -2.14 13.22 18.83
N ALA A 358 -1.25 13.23 17.82
CA ALA A 358 -1.19 14.33 16.85
C ALA A 358 -2.05 14.09 15.60
N MET A 359 -2.49 12.86 15.41
CA MET A 359 -3.38 12.43 14.34
C MET A 359 -4.33 11.37 14.91
N VAL A 360 -5.57 11.38 14.48
CA VAL A 360 -6.56 10.34 14.76
C VAL A 360 -7.02 9.74 13.45
N VAL A 361 -7.10 8.43 13.38
CA VAL A 361 -7.68 7.70 12.25
C VAL A 361 -8.98 7.05 12.71
N GLY A 362 -10.07 7.33 12.02
CA GLY A 362 -11.39 6.74 12.28
C GLY A 362 -11.60 5.42 11.55
N THR A 363 -12.73 4.81 11.83
CA THR A 363 -13.27 3.65 11.14
C THR A 363 -14.31 4.10 10.14
N TYR A 364 -14.32 3.50 8.95
CA TYR A 364 -15.33 3.80 7.95
C TYR A 364 -16.09 2.56 7.49
N ARG A 365 -17.28 2.83 6.97
CA ARG A 365 -18.12 1.83 6.31
C ARG A 365 -18.11 2.09 4.81
N MET A 366 -17.84 1.07 4.04
CA MET A 366 -17.99 1.12 2.58
C MET A 366 -19.47 1.06 2.22
N THR A 367 -19.95 2.04 1.47
CA THR A 367 -21.34 2.11 1.04
C THR A 367 -21.47 2.47 -0.44
N ASN A 368 -22.63 2.18 -1.04
CA ASN A 368 -23.07 2.84 -2.26
C ASN A 368 -23.79 4.17 -1.94
N PHE A 369 -24.31 4.87 -2.97
CA PHE A 369 -25.05 6.12 -2.78
C PHE A 369 -26.41 5.97 -2.06
N HIS A 370 -26.95 4.76 -2.00
CA HIS A 370 -28.15 4.44 -1.21
C HIS A 370 -27.82 4.13 0.25
N MET A 371 -26.56 4.33 0.67
CA MET A 371 -26.06 4.05 2.02
C MET A 371 -26.14 2.55 2.40
N GLU A 372 -26.24 1.67 1.42
CA GLU A 372 -26.17 0.23 1.62
C GLU A 372 -24.70 -0.18 1.73
N THR A 373 -24.40 -1.02 2.73
CA THR A 373 -23.04 -1.53 2.95
C THR A 373 -22.62 -2.46 1.81
N ILE A 374 -21.46 -2.20 1.23
CA ILE A 374 -20.85 -3.03 0.18
C ILE A 374 -19.51 -3.63 0.65
N PRO A 375 -19.03 -4.74 0.08
CA PRO A 375 -17.73 -5.31 0.43
C PRO A 375 -16.58 -4.29 0.26
N PRO A 376 -15.56 -4.34 1.14
CA PRO A 376 -15.37 -5.28 2.24
C PRO A 376 -16.12 -4.94 3.53
N GLY A 377 -17.01 -3.95 3.57
CA GLY A 377 -17.86 -3.60 4.69
C GLY A 377 -17.22 -2.53 5.60
N ILE A 378 -16.96 -2.87 6.85
CA ILE A 378 -16.36 -1.96 7.83
C ILE A 378 -14.83 -2.14 7.81
N ILE A 379 -14.13 -1.03 7.65
CA ILE A 379 -12.66 -0.95 7.71
C ILE A 379 -12.28 -0.23 9.01
N ASP A 380 -11.80 -1.00 9.98
CA ASP A 380 -11.51 -0.52 11.34
C ASP A 380 -10.01 -0.33 11.62
N HIS A 381 -9.15 -0.68 10.67
CA HIS A 381 -7.69 -0.54 10.78
C HIS A 381 -7.09 -1.17 12.05
N ARG A 382 -7.61 -2.31 12.50
CA ARG A 382 -7.08 -3.02 13.68
C ARG A 382 -5.66 -3.55 13.49
N GLU A 383 -5.18 -3.58 12.25
CA GLU A 383 -3.78 -3.84 11.93
C GLU A 383 -2.83 -2.75 12.47
N TRP A 384 -3.37 -1.58 12.78
CA TRP A 384 -2.63 -0.50 13.43
C TRP A 384 -2.77 -0.61 14.94
N THR A 385 -1.72 -1.02 15.63
CA THR A 385 -1.70 -1.10 17.09
C THR A 385 -0.84 0.03 17.70
N PRO A 386 -1.09 0.46 18.94
CA PRO A 386 -0.25 1.44 19.62
C PRO A 386 1.23 0.98 19.72
N GLU A 387 1.45 -0.34 19.87
CA GLU A 387 2.78 -0.91 20.06
C GLU A 387 3.60 -0.91 18.77
N ASN A 388 3.01 -1.17 17.62
CA ASN A 388 3.74 -1.37 16.37
C ASN A 388 3.19 -0.60 15.17
N GLY A 389 2.07 0.09 15.29
CA GLY A 389 1.43 0.78 14.17
C GLY A 389 2.36 1.74 13.43
N ARG A 390 3.21 2.47 14.16
CA ARG A 390 4.21 3.37 13.57
C ARG A 390 5.21 2.66 12.65
N ASN A 391 5.53 1.40 12.90
CA ASN A 391 6.41 0.60 12.04
C ASN A 391 5.62 -0.05 10.91
N ASN A 392 4.44 -0.60 11.22
CA ASN A 392 3.54 -1.18 10.24
C ASN A 392 3.07 -0.16 9.17
N ALA A 393 3.03 1.14 9.50
CA ALA A 393 2.76 2.22 8.55
C ALA A 393 3.65 2.19 7.30
N LEU A 394 4.89 1.70 7.42
CA LEU A 394 5.80 1.57 6.28
C LEU A 394 5.43 0.41 5.33
N ARG A 395 4.65 -0.56 5.80
CA ARG A 395 4.20 -1.70 5.00
C ARG A 395 2.86 -1.46 4.30
N ILE A 396 1.92 -0.83 4.99
CA ILE A 396 0.55 -0.64 4.51
C ILE A 396 0.46 0.47 3.46
N ASN A 397 -0.60 0.47 2.66
CA ASN A 397 -0.77 1.39 1.55
C ASN A 397 -1.46 2.72 1.89
N GLY A 398 -1.98 2.87 3.09
CA GLY A 398 -2.63 4.10 3.52
C GLY A 398 -2.97 4.08 5.00
N LEU A 399 -3.34 5.23 5.53
CA LEU A 399 -3.78 5.42 6.91
C LEU A 399 -5.23 5.86 6.92
N GLY A 400 -6.07 5.09 6.26
CA GLY A 400 -7.52 5.17 6.21
C GLY A 400 -8.12 6.49 5.77
N ALA A 401 -9.42 6.58 5.91
CA ALA A 401 -10.31 7.72 6.07
C ALA A 401 -11.26 7.36 7.22
N PRO A 402 -11.84 8.33 7.95
CA PRO A 402 -11.46 9.72 8.02
C PRO A 402 -10.24 9.93 8.91
N ARG A 403 -9.58 11.08 8.74
CA ARG A 403 -8.43 11.48 9.55
C ARG A 403 -8.69 12.80 10.24
N GLY A 404 -8.21 12.90 11.48
CA GLY A 404 -8.13 14.18 12.19
C GLY A 404 -6.67 14.50 12.49
N PHE A 405 -6.33 15.78 12.56
CA PHE A 405 -4.97 16.25 12.76
C PHE A 405 -4.92 17.41 13.75
N TYR A 406 -3.87 17.46 14.56
CA TYR A 406 -3.54 18.60 15.39
C TYR A 406 -2.94 19.73 14.53
N THR A 407 -3.67 20.80 14.31
CA THR A 407 -3.35 21.90 13.38
C THR A 407 -1.97 22.53 13.63
N PRO A 408 -1.56 22.87 14.86
CA PRO A 408 -0.23 23.47 15.10
C PRO A 408 0.90 22.60 14.60
N MET A 409 0.85 21.29 14.81
CA MET A 409 1.85 20.34 14.30
C MET A 409 1.80 20.28 12.78
N LEU A 410 0.62 20.20 12.18
CA LEU A 410 0.47 20.16 10.72
C LEU A 410 1.00 21.42 10.02
N ARG A 411 0.84 22.59 10.61
CA ARG A 411 1.40 23.84 10.09
C ARG A 411 2.91 23.83 10.01
N THR A 412 3.60 23.01 10.83
CA THR A 412 5.06 22.85 10.75
C THR A 412 5.48 21.82 9.69
N ILE A 413 4.64 20.82 9.42
CA ILE A 413 4.93 19.73 8.46
C ILE A 413 4.49 20.12 7.06
N ASN A 414 3.26 20.62 6.92
CA ASN A 414 2.49 20.85 5.71
C ASN A 414 2.26 19.57 4.88
N PHE A 415 1.21 19.58 4.08
CA PHE A 415 0.97 18.53 3.08
C PHE A 415 1.88 18.75 1.86
N PRO A 416 2.45 17.70 1.27
CA PRO A 416 3.11 17.83 -0.03
C PRO A 416 2.08 18.21 -1.10
N THR A 417 2.45 19.13 -1.98
CA THR A 417 1.59 19.57 -3.09
C THR A 417 1.60 18.50 -4.18
N THR A 418 0.79 17.48 -3.98
CA THR A 418 0.64 16.33 -4.89
C THR A 418 -0.82 15.92 -5.02
N LYS A 419 -1.13 15.17 -6.06
CA LYS A 419 -2.49 14.68 -6.35
C LYS A 419 -2.79 13.32 -5.70
N TYR A 420 -1.78 12.67 -5.10
CA TYR A 420 -1.92 11.34 -4.51
C TYR A 420 -0.86 11.08 -3.44
N GLY A 421 -1.25 10.47 -2.32
CA GLY A 421 -0.35 10.06 -1.25
C GLY A 421 0.14 11.18 -0.34
N GLU A 422 -0.46 12.37 -0.41
CA GLU A 422 -0.17 13.52 0.45
C GLU A 422 -0.48 13.21 1.92
N ASP A 423 -1.58 12.55 2.16
CA ASP A 423 -2.07 12.08 3.45
C ASP A 423 -1.14 11.03 4.07
N TYR A 424 -0.70 10.08 3.23
CA TYR A 424 0.23 9.05 3.64
C TYR A 424 1.60 9.63 4.01
N ALA A 425 2.10 10.60 3.25
CA ALA A 425 3.33 11.31 3.57
C ALA A 425 3.27 12.00 4.94
N VAL A 426 2.16 12.69 5.21
CA VAL A 426 1.93 13.35 6.51
C VAL A 426 1.80 12.31 7.63
N GLY A 427 1.02 11.26 7.43
CA GLY A 427 0.83 10.20 8.43
C GLY A 427 2.15 9.52 8.80
N LEU A 428 3.01 9.19 7.82
CA LEU A 428 4.35 8.66 8.07
C LEU A 428 5.20 9.64 8.89
N ARG A 429 5.19 10.93 8.53
CA ARG A 429 5.96 11.96 9.24
C ARG A 429 5.46 12.14 10.68
N VAL A 430 4.15 12.12 10.91
CA VAL A 430 3.53 12.17 12.25
C VAL A 430 3.96 10.95 13.07
N SER A 431 3.85 9.75 12.49
CA SER A 431 4.17 8.49 13.17
C SER A 431 5.61 8.36 13.65
N ARG A 432 6.54 9.18 13.10
CA ARG A 432 7.94 9.19 13.53
C ARG A 432 8.11 9.71 14.96
N GLU A 433 7.27 10.65 15.38
CA GLU A 433 7.44 11.36 16.66
C GLU A 433 6.25 11.26 17.58
N TYR A 434 5.03 11.20 17.02
CA TYR A 434 3.78 11.28 17.76
C TYR A 434 2.95 10.02 17.62
N GLN A 435 2.10 9.79 18.61
CA GLN A 435 1.09 8.74 18.55
C GLN A 435 0.04 9.10 17.49
N ILE A 436 -0.45 8.08 16.80
CA ILE A 436 -1.66 8.13 15.98
C ILE A 436 -2.76 7.41 16.74
N GLY A 437 -3.78 8.14 17.13
CA GLY A 437 -4.95 7.65 17.86
C GLY A 437 -5.96 6.98 16.92
N ARG A 438 -6.93 6.26 17.52
CA ARG A 438 -7.89 5.43 16.79
C ARG A 438 -9.30 5.65 17.32
N ILE A 439 -10.29 5.60 16.41
CA ILE A 439 -11.70 5.43 16.69
C ILE A 439 -12.15 4.14 15.99
N TYR A 440 -12.49 3.11 16.77
CA TYR A 440 -12.83 1.77 16.23
C TYR A 440 -14.31 1.62 15.88
N GLU A 441 -15.19 2.51 16.31
CA GLU A 441 -16.56 2.55 15.84
C GLU A 441 -16.65 3.26 14.48
N PRO A 442 -17.58 2.86 13.60
CA PRO A 442 -17.76 3.53 12.32
C PRO A 442 -18.20 5.00 12.53
N VAL A 443 -17.38 5.93 12.08
CA VAL A 443 -17.63 7.39 12.13
C VAL A 443 -17.78 8.01 10.74
N TYR A 444 -17.68 7.21 9.70
CA TYR A 444 -17.60 7.71 8.32
C TYR A 444 -18.23 6.71 7.35
N ASN A 445 -18.91 7.18 6.32
CA ASN A 445 -19.43 6.38 5.23
C ASN A 445 -18.70 6.76 3.94
N CYS A 446 -17.83 5.86 3.49
CA CYS A 446 -17.09 6.00 2.24
C CYS A 446 -17.98 5.51 1.10
N ARG A 447 -18.46 6.43 0.26
CA ARG A 447 -19.40 6.14 -0.83
C ARG A 447 -18.64 5.78 -2.10
N ARG A 448 -18.87 4.57 -2.62
CA ARG A 448 -18.22 4.07 -3.83
C ARG A 448 -19.11 4.25 -5.06
N TRP A 449 -18.50 4.77 -6.11
CA TRP A 449 -19.13 5.00 -7.41
C TRP A 449 -18.08 5.02 -8.53
N ASP A 450 -18.53 5.01 -9.79
CA ASP A 450 -17.61 4.89 -10.94
C ASP A 450 -16.67 6.11 -11.10
N ASP A 451 -17.05 7.29 -10.61
CA ASP A 451 -16.25 8.52 -10.68
C ASP A 451 -15.33 8.74 -9.45
N ASN A 452 -15.21 7.78 -8.54
CA ASN A 452 -14.14 7.85 -7.54
C ASN A 452 -12.78 7.88 -8.25
N SER A 453 -11.88 8.73 -7.76
CA SER A 453 -10.57 8.97 -8.39
C SER A 453 -9.66 7.74 -8.46
N ASP A 454 -9.96 6.71 -7.68
CA ASP A 454 -9.25 5.43 -7.58
C ASP A 454 -10.02 4.20 -8.12
N ALA A 455 -11.25 4.40 -8.62
CA ALA A 455 -12.13 3.29 -9.00
C ALA A 455 -11.56 2.42 -10.14
N SER A 456 -10.91 3.04 -11.12
CA SER A 456 -10.30 2.34 -12.26
C SER A 456 -9.12 3.14 -12.79
N LEU A 457 -7.93 2.79 -12.35
CA LEU A 457 -6.68 3.41 -12.82
C LEU A 457 -6.02 2.51 -13.87
N ASP A 458 -5.46 3.13 -14.91
CA ASP A 458 -4.55 2.44 -15.82
C ASP A 458 -3.23 2.07 -15.10
N ILE A 459 -2.50 1.12 -15.68
CA ILE A 459 -1.28 0.59 -15.07
C ILE A 459 -0.21 1.67 -14.89
N ASP A 460 -0.12 2.64 -15.78
CA ASP A 460 0.88 3.71 -15.70
C ASP A 460 0.61 4.62 -14.50
N LYS A 461 -0.66 4.95 -14.22
CA LYS A 461 -1.05 5.72 -13.03
C LYS A 461 -0.85 4.91 -11.75
N VAL A 462 -1.22 3.63 -11.73
CA VAL A 462 -0.97 2.74 -10.59
C VAL A 462 0.52 2.69 -10.28
N ASN A 463 1.36 2.50 -11.28
CA ASN A 463 2.82 2.45 -11.14
C ASN A 463 3.41 3.80 -10.70
N ALA A 464 2.95 4.92 -11.27
CA ALA A 464 3.37 6.25 -10.84
C ALA A 464 3.03 6.53 -9.38
N ASN A 465 1.81 6.19 -8.95
CA ASN A 465 1.34 6.33 -7.57
C ASN A 465 2.16 5.46 -6.60
N ASN A 466 2.39 4.21 -6.96
CA ASN A 466 3.18 3.28 -6.16
C ASN A 466 4.65 3.71 -6.07
N THR A 467 5.26 4.14 -7.18
CA THR A 467 6.62 4.68 -7.21
C THR A 467 6.76 5.89 -6.27
N TYR A 468 5.77 6.80 -6.26
CA TYR A 468 5.78 7.96 -5.37
C TYR A 468 5.65 7.53 -3.91
N LYS A 469 4.72 6.64 -3.57
CA LYS A 469 4.57 6.13 -2.18
C LYS A 469 5.81 5.38 -1.70
N ASP A 470 6.45 4.56 -2.55
CA ASP A 470 7.69 3.87 -2.18
C ASP A 470 8.85 4.86 -1.98
N ARG A 471 8.85 5.99 -2.70
CA ARG A 471 9.80 7.10 -2.47
C ARG A 471 9.57 7.79 -1.12
N ILE A 472 8.32 8.05 -0.76
CA ILE A 472 7.96 8.60 0.56
C ILE A 472 8.44 7.65 1.67
N ARG A 473 8.18 6.35 1.55
CA ARG A 473 8.66 5.33 2.48
C ARG A 473 10.18 5.31 2.57
N THR A 474 10.86 5.45 1.43
CA THR A 474 12.33 5.51 1.37
C THR A 474 12.87 6.70 2.16
N TRP A 475 12.29 7.89 2.01
CA TRP A 475 12.70 9.07 2.77
C TRP A 475 12.43 8.92 4.26
N GLU A 476 11.25 8.41 4.61
CA GLU A 476 10.88 8.16 6.01
C GLU A 476 11.81 7.13 6.66
N LEU A 477 12.08 6.02 5.97
CA LEU A 477 12.96 4.97 6.48
C LEU A 477 14.39 5.48 6.71
N LYS A 478 14.95 6.25 5.76
CA LYS A 478 16.25 6.91 5.92
C LYS A 478 16.25 7.86 7.13
N ALA A 479 15.17 8.62 7.34
CA ALA A 479 15.04 9.51 8.49
C ALA A 479 15.00 8.75 9.82
N ARG A 480 14.29 7.61 9.89
CA ARG A 480 14.23 6.74 11.08
C ARG A 480 15.61 6.11 11.39
N ILE A 481 16.31 5.61 10.39
CA ILE A 481 17.67 5.08 10.54
C ILE A 481 18.62 6.17 11.05
N ALA A 482 18.51 7.39 10.52
CA ALA A 482 19.33 8.51 11.00
C ALA A 482 18.98 8.93 12.43
N LEU A 483 17.70 8.85 12.82
CA LEU A 483 17.24 9.12 14.19
C LEU A 483 17.82 8.10 15.18
N ASN A 484 17.80 6.81 14.83
CA ASN A 484 18.28 5.72 15.68
C ASN A 484 19.81 5.69 15.85
N LYS A 485 20.55 6.42 15.00
CA LYS A 485 22.02 6.57 15.12
C LYS A 485 22.45 7.71 16.05
N LYS A 486 21.52 8.57 16.47
CA LYS A 486 21.77 9.68 17.41
C LYS A 486 21.65 9.19 18.86
#